data_2ccbdcac2a05d31a5de15c41a8e7f6a1
#
_entry.id   2ccbdcac2a05d31a5de15c41a8e7f6a1
#
_cell.length_a   1.000
_cell.length_b   1.000
_cell.length_c   1.000
_cell.angle_alpha   90.00
_cell.angle_beta   90.00
_cell.angle_gamma   90.00
#
_symmetry.space_group_name_H-M   'P 1'
#
loop_
_entity.id
_entity.type
_entity.pdbx_description
1 polymer ?
#
loop_
_entity_poly.entity_id
_entity_poly.type
_entity_poly.pdbx_seq_one_letter_code
_entity_poly.pdbx_strand_id
1 'polypeptide(L)'
;MSQMTRIGVVGAGRVGAVLAAALHAAGHEIVAVAGESAASRTRIETLLPVVPVDKPTAVSRSCDLLLLTVPDDMLSNVVTMLAASGAIRPGQQVVHTSGKHGLAVLAPAAEVGAEVLAMHPAMTFTGTHVDVARLPGCVFGVTATDGTRDLARTLVSDLGGSVVWVDEDRRTLYHAGLAHGANHLVTLVSQARDLLRESGAADPAATLRPLLTAALDNALTYGDAALTGPIVRGDVETVRAHLADIARTSPGTLGSYVALARATANRAVVDGRLLPLRAAKLVSILNDALPAGSPASPRVPAHPATGRGA
;
A
#
# COMPACT_ATOMS: atom_id res chain seq x y z
N MET A 1 15.76 10.20 24.94
CA MET A 1 14.84 11.14 24.28
C MET A 1 15.49 11.56 22.99
N SER A 2 14.86 11.36 21.86
CA SER A 2 15.37 11.84 20.57
C SER A 2 15.53 13.36 20.60
N GLN A 3 16.54 13.88 19.89
CA GLN A 3 16.71 15.31 19.73
C GLN A 3 15.54 15.86 18.93
N MET A 4 14.92 16.94 19.43
CA MET A 4 13.83 17.63 18.72
C MET A 4 14.29 18.12 17.35
N THR A 5 13.63 17.70 16.29
CA THR A 5 13.91 18.08 14.90
C THR A 5 12.81 18.97 14.35
N ARG A 6 13.16 19.99 13.58
CA ARG A 6 12.21 20.86 12.88
C ARG A 6 11.84 20.25 11.54
N ILE A 7 10.61 19.79 11.40
CA ILE A 7 10.13 19.00 10.26
C ILE A 7 9.16 19.84 9.41
N GLY A 8 9.41 19.92 8.12
CA GLY A 8 8.48 20.42 7.11
C GLY A 8 7.89 19.27 6.30
N VAL A 9 6.61 19.36 5.94
CA VAL A 9 5.94 18.29 5.18
C VAL A 9 5.39 18.83 3.87
N VAL A 10 5.82 18.24 2.76
CA VAL A 10 5.28 18.55 1.43
C VAL A 10 4.46 17.35 0.94
N GLY A 11 3.14 17.61 0.81
CA GLY A 11 2.16 16.57 0.48
C GLY A 11 1.32 16.14 1.69
N ALA A 12 0.51 17.04 2.27
CA ALA A 12 -0.37 16.72 3.41
C ALA A 12 -1.57 15.84 3.00
N GLY A 13 -1.27 14.74 2.30
CA GLY A 13 -2.19 13.66 1.98
C GLY A 13 -2.48 12.77 3.19
N ARG A 14 -2.99 11.55 2.93
CA ARG A 14 -3.30 10.58 4.00
C ARG A 14 -2.05 10.19 4.80
N VAL A 15 -0.94 9.91 4.11
CA VAL A 15 0.32 9.52 4.74
C VAL A 15 0.96 10.71 5.44
N GLY A 16 1.14 11.84 4.73
CA GLY A 16 1.87 12.99 5.24
C GLY A 16 1.27 13.59 6.49
N ALA A 17 -0.05 13.79 6.52
CA ALA A 17 -0.72 14.35 7.69
C ALA A 17 -0.64 13.42 8.93
N VAL A 18 -0.76 12.10 8.72
CA VAL A 18 -0.65 11.10 9.80
C VAL A 18 0.77 11.01 10.35
N LEU A 19 1.79 10.92 9.46
CA LEU A 19 3.18 10.87 9.90
C LEU A 19 3.60 12.17 10.61
N ALA A 20 3.17 13.33 10.10
CA ALA A 20 3.42 14.60 10.75
C ALA A 20 2.81 14.66 12.15
N ALA A 21 1.55 14.23 12.32
CA ALA A 21 0.89 14.19 13.61
C ALA A 21 1.59 13.22 14.59
N ALA A 22 2.03 12.06 14.10
CA ALA A 22 2.75 11.09 14.93
C ALA A 22 4.15 11.60 15.36
N LEU A 23 4.89 12.23 14.45
CA LEU A 23 6.19 12.85 14.75
C LEU A 23 6.04 14.03 15.72
N HIS A 24 4.97 14.82 15.57
CA HIS A 24 4.65 15.87 16.54
C HIS A 24 4.39 15.29 17.94
N ALA A 25 3.59 14.23 18.02
CA ALA A 25 3.34 13.53 19.27
C ALA A 25 4.59 12.89 19.89
N ALA A 26 5.58 12.52 19.06
CA ALA A 26 6.89 12.02 19.49
C ALA A 26 7.85 13.14 19.97
N GLY A 27 7.46 14.43 19.89
CA GLY A 27 8.22 15.57 20.39
C GLY A 27 9.00 16.35 19.33
N HIS A 28 8.76 16.10 18.03
CA HIS A 28 9.32 16.94 16.97
C HIS A 28 8.46 18.17 16.72
N GLU A 29 9.07 19.23 16.18
CA GLU A 29 8.37 20.45 15.78
C GLU A 29 7.95 20.34 14.31
N ILE A 30 6.64 20.33 14.03
CA ILE A 30 6.15 20.46 12.65
C ILE A 30 6.03 21.94 12.31
N VAL A 31 7.01 22.47 11.60
CA VAL A 31 7.15 23.91 11.35
C VAL A 31 6.18 24.43 10.30
N ALA A 32 5.89 23.65 9.27
CA ALA A 32 4.91 24.00 8.24
C ALA A 32 4.55 22.76 7.40
N VAL A 33 3.40 22.83 6.74
CA VAL A 33 2.94 21.80 5.80
C VAL A 33 2.52 22.41 4.47
N ALA A 34 2.70 21.67 3.36
CA ALA A 34 2.16 22.05 2.06
C ALA A 34 1.11 21.03 1.62
N GLY A 35 -0.12 21.52 1.32
CA GLY A 35 -1.22 20.69 0.83
C GLY A 35 -2.31 21.57 0.23
N GLU A 36 -2.56 21.40 -1.07
CA GLU A 36 -3.42 22.33 -1.84
C GLU A 36 -4.88 21.88 -1.91
N SER A 37 -5.16 20.56 -1.87
CA SER A 37 -6.52 20.06 -2.02
C SER A 37 -7.39 20.35 -0.77
N ALA A 38 -8.70 20.52 -0.97
CA ALA A 38 -9.65 20.66 0.14
C ALA A 38 -9.53 19.50 1.14
N ALA A 39 -9.38 18.27 0.65
CA ALA A 39 -9.20 17.11 1.51
C ALA A 39 -7.88 17.15 2.31
N SER A 40 -6.80 17.73 1.77
CA SER A 40 -5.55 17.94 2.51
C SER A 40 -5.73 18.98 3.60
N ARG A 41 -6.42 20.09 3.31
CA ARG A 41 -6.71 21.14 4.30
C ARG A 41 -7.51 20.60 5.48
N THR A 42 -8.59 19.87 5.22
CA THR A 42 -9.38 19.23 6.28
C THR A 42 -8.54 18.30 7.16
N ARG A 43 -7.60 17.54 6.58
CA ARG A 43 -6.71 16.67 7.38
C ARG A 43 -5.75 17.49 8.25
N ILE A 44 -5.17 18.55 7.70
CA ILE A 44 -4.30 19.45 8.46
C ILE A 44 -5.07 20.07 9.63
N GLU A 45 -6.25 20.62 9.37
CA GLU A 45 -7.11 21.21 10.41
C GLU A 45 -7.47 20.20 11.51
N THR A 46 -7.66 18.94 11.14
CA THR A 46 -8.04 17.86 12.08
C THR A 46 -6.85 17.31 12.87
N LEU A 47 -5.73 17.04 12.20
CA LEU A 47 -4.59 16.32 12.78
C LEU A 47 -3.49 17.27 13.30
N LEU A 48 -3.40 18.48 12.75
CA LEU A 48 -2.34 19.46 12.98
C LEU A 48 -2.89 20.91 13.04
N PRO A 49 -3.87 21.21 13.91
CA PRO A 49 -4.70 22.44 13.84
C PRO A 49 -3.92 23.75 13.98
N VAL A 50 -2.71 23.70 14.55
CA VAL A 50 -1.88 24.92 14.78
C VAL A 50 -0.70 25.05 13.82
N VAL A 51 -0.55 24.08 12.89
CA VAL A 51 0.59 24.06 11.96
C VAL A 51 0.30 24.95 10.73
N PRO A 52 1.20 25.89 10.39
CA PRO A 52 1.03 26.74 9.21
C PRO A 52 0.98 25.96 7.92
N VAL A 53 0.13 26.39 6.98
CA VAL A 53 0.08 25.88 5.60
C VAL A 53 0.76 26.88 4.70
N ASP A 54 1.77 26.43 3.93
CA ASP A 54 2.55 27.30 3.05
C ASP A 54 2.91 26.58 1.72
N LYS A 55 3.58 27.31 0.82
CA LYS A 55 4.06 26.78 -0.44
C LYS A 55 5.21 25.78 -0.20
N PRO A 56 5.37 24.74 -1.04
CA PRO A 56 6.42 23.72 -0.90
C PRO A 56 7.83 24.29 -0.69
N THR A 57 8.19 25.36 -1.41
CA THR A 57 9.50 26.04 -1.30
C THR A 57 9.69 26.75 0.05
N ALA A 58 8.65 27.34 0.62
CA ALA A 58 8.69 28.00 1.94
C ALA A 58 8.81 26.93 3.04
N VAL A 59 8.01 25.87 2.95
CA VAL A 59 8.10 24.70 3.87
C VAL A 59 9.52 24.13 3.86
N SER A 60 10.11 23.86 2.68
CA SER A 60 11.45 23.31 2.57
C SER A 60 12.52 24.21 3.22
N ARG A 61 12.45 25.53 3.03
CA ARG A 61 13.41 26.47 3.61
C ARG A 61 13.32 26.58 5.13
N SER A 62 12.15 26.29 5.72
CA SER A 62 11.88 26.52 7.16
C SER A 62 12.26 25.35 8.05
N CYS A 63 12.64 24.19 7.51
CA CYS A 63 12.83 22.96 8.27
C CYS A 63 14.26 22.38 8.14
N ASP A 64 14.64 21.54 9.09
CA ASP A 64 15.89 20.78 9.05
C ASP A 64 15.70 19.40 8.40
N LEU A 65 14.50 18.83 8.57
CA LEU A 65 14.07 17.62 7.89
C LEU A 65 12.85 17.94 7.01
N LEU A 66 12.97 17.66 5.72
CA LEU A 66 11.89 17.78 4.74
C LEU A 66 11.29 16.41 4.47
N LEU A 67 10.02 16.21 4.84
CA LEU A 67 9.27 14.98 4.55
C LEU A 67 8.43 15.17 3.29
N LEU A 68 8.72 14.38 2.24
CA LEU A 68 8.04 14.38 0.95
C LEU A 68 7.05 13.21 0.90
N THR A 69 5.76 13.51 0.88
CA THR A 69 4.66 12.55 0.89
C THR A 69 3.66 12.81 -0.25
N VAL A 70 4.16 13.37 -1.33
CA VAL A 70 3.41 13.57 -2.58
C VAL A 70 3.22 12.25 -3.32
N PRO A 71 2.24 12.15 -4.26
CA PRO A 71 2.10 10.98 -5.12
C PRO A 71 3.40 10.64 -5.86
N ASP A 72 3.61 9.34 -6.11
CA ASP A 72 4.83 8.82 -6.71
C ASP A 72 5.17 9.42 -8.08
N ASP A 73 4.16 9.74 -8.88
CA ASP A 73 4.29 10.36 -10.20
C ASP A 73 4.70 11.84 -10.12
N MET A 74 4.47 12.49 -8.98
CA MET A 74 4.85 13.88 -8.74
C MET A 74 6.20 14.03 -8.05
N LEU A 75 6.71 12.98 -7.39
CA LEU A 75 7.85 13.05 -6.48
C LEU A 75 9.11 13.59 -7.18
N SER A 76 9.46 13.07 -8.35
CA SER A 76 10.63 13.52 -9.11
C SER A 76 10.55 15.02 -9.48
N ASN A 77 9.38 15.48 -9.95
CA ASN A 77 9.19 16.88 -10.32
C ASN A 77 9.29 17.81 -9.10
N VAL A 78 8.72 17.41 -7.96
CA VAL A 78 8.78 18.18 -6.71
C VAL A 78 10.22 18.30 -6.22
N VAL A 79 10.98 17.22 -6.19
CA VAL A 79 12.38 17.23 -5.76
C VAL A 79 13.23 18.14 -6.69
N THR A 80 13.08 17.97 -8.00
CA THR A 80 13.79 18.78 -8.99
C THR A 80 13.48 20.27 -8.84
N MET A 81 12.20 20.61 -8.67
CA MET A 81 11.75 22.00 -8.50
C MET A 81 12.31 22.60 -7.19
N LEU A 82 12.28 21.86 -6.07
CA LEU A 82 12.79 22.34 -4.80
C LEU A 82 14.31 22.54 -4.82
N ALA A 83 15.06 21.62 -5.41
CA ALA A 83 16.50 21.74 -5.58
C ALA A 83 16.87 22.91 -6.49
N ALA A 84 16.25 23.02 -7.68
CA ALA A 84 16.52 24.09 -8.64
C ALA A 84 16.16 25.48 -8.14
N SER A 85 15.15 25.61 -7.25
CA SER A 85 14.77 26.89 -6.62
C SER A 85 15.64 27.28 -5.43
N GLY A 86 16.67 26.49 -5.07
CA GLY A 86 17.48 26.71 -3.87
C GLY A 86 16.66 26.61 -2.57
N ALA A 87 15.59 25.84 -2.58
CA ALA A 87 14.78 25.61 -1.38
C ALA A 87 15.34 24.46 -0.52
N ILE A 88 16.12 23.56 -1.10
CA ILE A 88 16.89 22.53 -0.40
C ILE A 88 18.32 23.06 -0.17
N ARG A 89 18.87 22.87 1.03
CA ARG A 89 20.20 23.32 1.41
C ARG A 89 21.14 22.17 1.75
N PRO A 90 22.47 22.36 1.66
CA PRO A 90 23.44 21.37 2.12
C PRO A 90 23.20 20.97 3.57
N GLY A 91 23.33 19.68 3.88
CA GLY A 91 23.11 19.09 5.21
C GLY A 91 21.63 18.98 5.62
N GLN A 92 20.69 19.45 4.82
CA GLN A 92 19.27 19.26 5.09
C GLN A 92 18.87 17.80 4.87
N GLN A 93 18.10 17.24 5.76
CA GLN A 93 17.57 15.89 5.64
C GLN A 93 16.32 15.88 4.74
N VAL A 94 16.35 15.08 3.67
CA VAL A 94 15.24 14.96 2.73
C VAL A 94 14.77 13.51 2.68
N VAL A 95 13.55 13.30 3.16
CA VAL A 95 12.95 11.97 3.34
C VAL A 95 11.71 11.86 2.46
N HIS A 96 11.58 10.79 1.70
CA HIS A 96 10.31 10.49 1.01
C HIS A 96 9.69 9.17 1.49
N THR A 97 8.38 9.02 1.24
CA THR A 97 7.61 7.86 1.68
C THR A 97 7.11 6.96 0.55
N SER A 98 7.64 7.10 -0.66
CA SER A 98 7.28 6.22 -1.77
C SER A 98 7.72 4.77 -1.50
N GLY A 99 6.84 3.82 -1.80
CA GLY A 99 7.16 2.40 -1.69
C GLY A 99 8.06 1.88 -2.80
N LYS A 100 7.90 2.40 -4.03
CA LYS A 100 8.61 1.93 -5.23
C LYS A 100 9.92 2.66 -5.50
N HIS A 101 10.02 3.95 -5.14
CA HIS A 101 11.24 4.73 -5.34
C HIS A 101 12.24 4.51 -4.21
N GLY A 102 13.52 4.47 -4.55
CA GLY A 102 14.63 4.50 -3.60
C GLY A 102 15.27 5.88 -3.55
N LEU A 103 16.60 5.96 -3.40
CA LEU A 103 17.32 7.23 -3.29
C LEU A 103 17.50 7.94 -4.63
N ALA A 104 17.46 7.22 -5.74
CA ALA A 104 17.72 7.79 -7.07
C ALA A 104 16.74 8.94 -7.41
N VAL A 105 15.49 8.90 -6.95
CA VAL A 105 14.52 9.98 -7.17
C VAL A 105 14.90 11.27 -6.41
N LEU A 106 15.72 11.17 -5.37
CA LEU A 106 16.24 12.29 -4.58
C LEU A 106 17.61 12.80 -5.10
N ALA A 107 18.12 12.28 -6.22
CA ALA A 107 19.42 12.72 -6.76
C ALA A 107 19.58 14.24 -6.85
N PRO A 108 18.60 15.04 -7.33
CA PRO A 108 18.72 16.48 -7.35
C PRO A 108 18.89 17.12 -5.96
N ALA A 109 18.34 16.52 -4.90
CA ALA A 109 18.56 16.98 -3.53
C ALA A 109 19.95 16.57 -3.02
N ALA A 110 20.40 15.36 -3.32
CA ALA A 110 21.73 14.90 -2.96
C ALA A 110 22.84 15.71 -3.65
N GLU A 111 22.66 16.10 -4.90
CA GLU A 111 23.60 16.92 -5.68
C GLU A 111 23.82 18.32 -5.07
N VAL A 112 22.80 18.89 -4.40
CA VAL A 112 22.96 20.15 -3.65
C VAL A 112 23.46 19.93 -2.21
N GLY A 113 23.85 18.69 -1.84
CA GLY A 113 24.45 18.34 -0.56
C GLY A 113 23.46 17.98 0.56
N ALA A 114 22.22 17.65 0.24
CA ALA A 114 21.25 17.14 1.21
C ALA A 114 21.52 15.67 1.60
N GLU A 115 21.14 15.30 2.82
CA GLU A 115 21.13 13.92 3.30
C GLU A 115 19.80 13.26 2.91
N VAL A 116 19.84 12.19 2.10
CA VAL A 116 18.64 11.61 1.48
C VAL A 116 18.27 10.26 2.09
N LEU A 117 16.94 10.02 2.22
CA LEU A 117 16.39 8.82 2.84
C LEU A 117 15.05 8.44 2.19
N ALA A 118 14.86 7.16 1.91
CA ALA A 118 13.56 6.58 1.52
C ALA A 118 13.01 5.76 2.70
N MET A 119 11.81 6.10 3.20
CA MET A 119 11.20 5.49 4.39
C MET A 119 9.69 5.26 4.15
N HIS A 120 9.33 4.07 3.68
CA HIS A 120 7.96 3.72 3.32
C HIS A 120 7.24 2.97 4.45
N PRO A 121 6.17 3.50 5.04
CA PRO A 121 5.34 2.77 6.01
C PRO A 121 4.53 1.67 5.32
N ALA A 122 4.74 0.40 5.69
CA ALA A 122 3.99 -0.73 5.15
C ALA A 122 2.61 -0.84 5.83
N MET A 123 1.77 0.15 5.62
CA MET A 123 0.43 0.27 6.20
C MET A 123 -0.54 0.91 5.21
N THR A 124 -1.83 0.61 5.35
CA THR A 124 -2.90 1.32 4.64
C THR A 124 -3.33 2.55 5.44
N PHE A 125 -3.50 3.70 4.76
CA PHE A 125 -3.84 4.97 5.38
C PHE A 125 -5.23 5.47 4.97
N THR A 126 -6.05 5.80 5.96
CA THR A 126 -7.33 6.51 5.78
C THR A 126 -7.16 8.03 5.89
N GLY A 127 -6.09 8.48 6.55
CA GLY A 127 -5.78 9.90 6.80
C GLY A 127 -6.46 10.47 8.03
N THR A 128 -6.68 9.65 9.06
CA THR A 128 -7.39 10.00 10.29
C THR A 128 -6.58 9.64 11.55
N HIS A 129 -7.05 10.06 12.74
CA HIS A 129 -6.48 9.66 14.03
C HIS A 129 -6.40 8.14 14.25
N VAL A 130 -7.26 7.37 13.58
CA VAL A 130 -7.20 5.90 13.63
C VAL A 130 -5.86 5.38 13.11
N ASP A 131 -5.31 6.03 12.08
CA ASP A 131 -4.02 5.63 11.52
C ASP A 131 -2.86 6.00 12.45
N VAL A 132 -2.93 7.14 13.13
CA VAL A 132 -1.94 7.53 14.15
C VAL A 132 -1.83 6.47 15.24
N ALA A 133 -2.98 5.96 15.73
CA ALA A 133 -3.02 4.90 16.73
C ALA A 133 -2.53 3.53 16.22
N ARG A 134 -2.50 3.31 14.89
CA ARG A 134 -2.05 2.07 14.25
C ARG A 134 -0.58 2.08 13.83
N LEU A 135 0.08 3.23 13.85
CA LEU A 135 1.50 3.34 13.50
C LEU A 135 2.43 2.53 14.41
N PRO A 136 2.22 2.47 15.75
CA PRO A 136 3.02 1.59 16.59
C PRO A 136 2.94 0.13 16.12
N GLY A 137 4.12 -0.47 15.90
CA GLY A 137 4.25 -1.80 15.30
C GLY A 137 4.29 -1.84 13.76
N CYS A 138 4.13 -0.69 13.08
CA CYS A 138 4.29 -0.61 11.63
C CYS A 138 5.73 -0.93 11.22
N VAL A 139 5.87 -1.70 10.14
CA VAL A 139 7.18 -1.95 9.52
C VAL A 139 7.44 -0.90 8.45
N PHE A 140 8.63 -0.31 8.48
CA PHE A 140 9.06 0.66 7.47
C PHE A 140 10.11 0.04 6.55
N GLY A 141 9.81 0.00 5.25
CA GLY A 141 10.79 -0.36 4.21
C GLY A 141 11.72 0.82 3.94
N VAL A 142 12.99 0.68 4.30
CA VAL A 142 13.97 1.77 4.31
C VAL A 142 15.10 1.51 3.32
N THR A 143 15.42 2.52 2.51
CA THR A 143 16.67 2.59 1.73
C THR A 143 17.42 3.84 2.17
N ALA A 144 18.68 3.67 2.59
CA ALA A 144 19.50 4.71 3.16
C ALA A 144 20.97 4.55 2.73
N THR A 145 21.71 5.65 2.70
CA THR A 145 23.17 5.61 2.71
C THR A 145 23.68 5.24 4.10
N ASP A 146 24.95 4.88 4.24
CA ASP A 146 25.52 4.59 5.55
C ASP A 146 25.38 5.80 6.51
N GLY A 147 25.51 7.02 5.98
CA GLY A 147 25.37 8.27 6.76
C GLY A 147 23.95 8.54 7.27
N THR A 148 22.92 8.00 6.62
CA THR A 148 21.51 8.25 7.00
C THR A 148 20.83 7.07 7.72
N ARG A 149 21.54 5.97 7.98
CA ARG A 149 20.97 4.79 8.67
C ARG A 149 20.50 5.09 10.09
N ASP A 150 21.25 5.88 10.84
CA ASP A 150 20.91 6.21 12.22
C ASP A 150 19.72 7.18 12.27
N LEU A 151 19.65 8.13 11.34
CA LEU A 151 18.45 8.97 11.15
C LEU A 151 17.21 8.11 10.90
N ALA A 152 17.32 7.12 9.99
CA ALA A 152 16.22 6.22 9.68
C ALA A 152 15.75 5.43 10.93
N ARG A 153 16.68 4.87 11.70
CA ARG A 153 16.34 4.15 12.95
C ARG A 153 15.64 5.05 13.95
N THR A 154 16.13 6.28 14.11
CA THR A 154 15.55 7.26 15.01
C THR A 154 14.13 7.60 14.61
N LEU A 155 13.89 8.04 13.37
CA LEU A 155 12.55 8.41 12.89
C LEU A 155 11.55 7.24 12.98
N VAL A 156 11.97 6.04 12.60
CA VAL A 156 11.11 4.85 12.68
C VAL A 156 10.79 4.48 14.13
N SER A 157 11.77 4.59 15.03
CA SER A 157 11.58 4.38 16.47
C SER A 157 10.61 5.40 17.07
N ASP A 158 10.75 6.68 16.71
CA ASP A 158 9.86 7.75 17.17
C ASP A 158 8.42 7.56 16.70
N LEU A 159 8.24 6.90 15.55
CA LEU A 159 6.92 6.47 15.03
C LEU A 159 6.44 5.15 15.67
N GLY A 160 7.19 4.56 16.59
CA GLY A 160 6.86 3.27 17.23
C GLY A 160 6.97 2.07 16.31
N GLY A 161 7.69 2.19 15.19
CA GLY A 161 7.80 1.15 14.16
C GLY A 161 9.11 0.35 14.23
N SER A 162 9.32 -0.48 13.22
CA SER A 162 10.55 -1.25 13.01
C SER A 162 11.05 -1.10 11.57
N VAL A 163 12.38 -1.22 11.36
CA VAL A 163 13.03 -1.05 10.06
C VAL A 163 13.21 -2.39 9.37
N VAL A 164 12.82 -2.45 8.09
CA VAL A 164 13.28 -3.46 7.14
C VAL A 164 14.10 -2.75 6.08
N TRP A 165 15.38 -3.13 5.95
CA TRP A 165 16.26 -2.58 4.94
C TRP A 165 15.92 -3.15 3.58
N VAL A 166 15.70 -2.28 2.60
CA VAL A 166 15.36 -2.63 1.22
C VAL A 166 16.41 -2.00 0.31
N ASP A 167 17.09 -2.83 -0.47
CA ASP A 167 18.07 -2.36 -1.44
C ASP A 167 17.39 -1.54 -2.56
N GLU A 168 18.13 -0.59 -3.13
CA GLU A 168 17.63 0.32 -4.16
C GLU A 168 16.97 -0.42 -5.33
N ASP A 169 17.59 -1.47 -5.84
CA ASP A 169 17.12 -2.28 -6.96
C ASP A 169 15.96 -3.22 -6.60
N ARG A 170 15.63 -3.37 -5.31
CA ARG A 170 14.55 -4.22 -4.79
C ARG A 170 13.28 -3.46 -4.44
N ARG A 171 13.30 -2.13 -4.44
CA ARG A 171 12.16 -1.30 -4.05
C ARG A 171 10.88 -1.61 -4.82
N THR A 172 10.98 -1.75 -6.14
CA THR A 172 9.82 -2.08 -6.98
C THR A 172 9.20 -3.42 -6.60
N LEU A 173 10.03 -4.45 -6.38
CA LEU A 173 9.56 -5.78 -5.98
C LEU A 173 8.96 -5.77 -4.58
N TYR A 174 9.59 -5.08 -3.63
CA TYR A 174 9.08 -4.86 -2.29
C TYR A 174 7.67 -4.23 -2.34
N HIS A 175 7.51 -3.13 -3.08
CA HIS A 175 6.21 -2.46 -3.20
C HIS A 175 5.17 -3.32 -3.92
N ALA A 176 5.56 -4.06 -4.96
CA ALA A 176 4.68 -5.02 -5.64
C ALA A 176 4.18 -6.12 -4.69
N GLY A 177 5.03 -6.62 -3.80
CA GLY A 177 4.65 -7.59 -2.76
C GLY A 177 3.58 -7.04 -1.81
N LEU A 178 3.76 -5.81 -1.33
CA LEU A 178 2.79 -5.14 -0.46
C LEU A 178 1.47 -4.87 -1.19
N ALA A 179 1.53 -4.38 -2.43
CA ALA A 179 0.33 -4.14 -3.24
C ALA A 179 -0.42 -5.44 -3.53
N HIS A 180 0.29 -6.52 -3.84
CA HIS A 180 -0.31 -7.82 -4.06
C HIS A 180 -0.98 -8.37 -2.78
N GLY A 181 -0.32 -8.27 -1.64
CA GLY A 181 -0.85 -8.76 -0.35
C GLY A 181 -1.99 -7.91 0.21
N ALA A 182 -1.93 -6.57 0.08
CA ALA A 182 -2.91 -5.68 0.69
C ALA A 182 -3.96 -5.15 -0.29
N ASN A 183 -3.54 -4.57 -1.43
CA ASN A 183 -4.50 -3.93 -2.34
C ASN A 183 -5.37 -4.95 -3.08
N HIS A 184 -4.77 -6.05 -3.55
CA HIS A 184 -5.54 -7.11 -4.20
C HIS A 184 -6.43 -7.88 -3.21
N LEU A 185 -6.05 -7.95 -1.91
CA LEU A 185 -6.91 -8.50 -0.86
C LEU A 185 -8.24 -7.74 -0.78
N VAL A 186 -8.24 -6.41 -0.87
CA VAL A 186 -9.47 -5.60 -0.87
C VAL A 186 -10.36 -5.98 -2.04
N THR A 187 -9.80 -6.17 -3.24
CA THR A 187 -10.53 -6.61 -4.43
C THR A 187 -11.11 -8.01 -4.23
N LEU A 188 -10.30 -8.96 -3.74
CA LEU A 188 -10.74 -10.33 -3.47
C LEU A 188 -11.90 -10.37 -2.48
N VAL A 189 -11.80 -9.63 -1.38
CA VAL A 189 -12.85 -9.54 -0.36
C VAL A 189 -14.13 -8.90 -0.93
N SER A 190 -14.00 -7.87 -1.77
CA SER A 190 -15.14 -7.24 -2.42
C SER A 190 -15.87 -8.22 -3.35
N GLN A 191 -15.14 -8.95 -4.18
CA GLN A 191 -15.70 -9.99 -5.05
C GLN A 191 -16.37 -11.11 -4.26
N ALA A 192 -15.75 -11.57 -3.17
CA ALA A 192 -16.34 -12.58 -2.29
C ALA A 192 -17.65 -12.09 -1.65
N ARG A 193 -17.70 -10.81 -1.23
CA ARG A 193 -18.93 -10.20 -0.71
C ARG A 193 -20.05 -10.14 -1.76
N ASP A 194 -19.69 -9.84 -3.01
CA ASP A 194 -20.67 -9.78 -4.10
C ASP A 194 -21.24 -11.18 -4.39
N LEU A 195 -20.40 -12.21 -4.48
CA LEU A 195 -20.84 -13.61 -4.64
C LEU A 195 -21.77 -14.06 -3.51
N LEU A 196 -21.45 -13.74 -2.25
CA LEU A 196 -22.31 -14.07 -1.12
C LEU A 196 -23.64 -13.33 -1.15
N ARG A 197 -23.66 -12.07 -1.60
CA ARG A 197 -24.89 -11.30 -1.78
C ARG A 197 -25.79 -11.93 -2.84
N GLU A 198 -25.22 -12.33 -3.97
CA GLU A 198 -25.94 -13.06 -5.03
C GLU A 198 -26.46 -14.43 -4.56
N SER A 199 -25.79 -15.06 -3.59
CA SER A 199 -26.27 -16.31 -2.98
C SER A 199 -27.35 -16.11 -1.90
N GLY A 200 -27.76 -14.85 -1.62
CA GLY A 200 -28.80 -14.52 -0.65
C GLY A 200 -28.30 -14.26 0.77
N ALA A 201 -26.99 -14.13 1.00
CA ALA A 201 -26.48 -13.79 2.33
C ALA A 201 -26.88 -12.36 2.73
N ALA A 202 -27.59 -12.22 3.84
CA ALA A 202 -28.09 -10.92 4.33
C ALA A 202 -26.92 -10.00 4.76
N ASP A 203 -25.88 -10.54 5.40
CA ASP A 203 -24.68 -9.80 5.78
C ASP A 203 -23.41 -10.57 5.34
N PRO A 204 -22.94 -10.35 4.11
CA PRO A 204 -21.71 -10.94 3.61
C PRO A 204 -20.47 -10.59 4.43
N ALA A 205 -20.44 -9.39 5.02
CA ALA A 205 -19.27 -8.96 5.81
C ALA A 205 -19.17 -9.72 7.14
N ALA A 206 -20.30 -9.91 7.84
CA ALA A 206 -20.34 -10.73 9.06
C ALA A 206 -20.00 -12.19 8.76
N THR A 207 -20.49 -12.73 7.63
CA THR A 207 -20.16 -14.10 7.19
C THR A 207 -18.66 -14.27 6.93
N LEU A 208 -18.02 -13.31 6.24
CA LEU A 208 -16.60 -13.42 5.84
C LEU A 208 -15.63 -13.10 6.97
N ARG A 209 -15.97 -12.22 7.90
CA ARG A 209 -15.04 -11.72 8.91
C ARG A 209 -14.31 -12.83 9.68
N PRO A 210 -14.98 -13.79 10.36
CA PRO A 210 -14.28 -14.84 11.08
C PRO A 210 -13.46 -15.75 10.16
N LEU A 211 -14.00 -16.06 8.97
CA LEU A 211 -13.32 -16.91 8.00
C LEU A 211 -12.02 -16.26 7.48
N LEU A 212 -12.07 -14.99 7.09
CA LEU A 212 -10.91 -14.26 6.55
C LEU A 212 -9.86 -13.99 7.62
N THR A 213 -10.27 -13.68 8.86
CA THR A 213 -9.34 -13.50 9.98
C THR A 213 -8.55 -14.79 10.23
N ALA A 214 -9.22 -15.92 10.34
CA ALA A 214 -8.55 -17.21 10.53
C ALA A 214 -7.67 -17.61 9.33
N ALA A 215 -8.12 -17.36 8.09
CA ALA A 215 -7.34 -17.66 6.90
C ALA A 215 -6.06 -16.81 6.83
N LEU A 216 -6.15 -15.52 7.19
CA LEU A 216 -5.00 -14.59 7.21
C LEU A 216 -3.99 -15.01 8.27
N ASP A 217 -4.45 -15.26 9.52
CA ASP A 217 -3.58 -15.67 10.62
C ASP A 217 -2.86 -16.99 10.31
N ASN A 218 -3.59 -17.97 9.77
CA ASN A 218 -3.02 -19.24 9.35
C ASN A 218 -2.00 -19.07 8.20
N ALA A 219 -2.31 -18.24 7.21
CA ALA A 219 -1.40 -18.02 6.08
C ALA A 219 -0.10 -17.33 6.52
N LEU A 220 -0.17 -16.34 7.43
CA LEU A 220 1.00 -15.67 7.98
C LEU A 220 1.84 -16.58 8.89
N THR A 221 1.20 -17.53 9.58
CA THR A 221 1.89 -18.43 10.52
C THR A 221 2.47 -19.66 9.83
N TYR A 222 1.72 -20.26 8.90
CA TYR A 222 2.04 -21.59 8.35
C TYR A 222 2.35 -21.58 6.85
N GLY A 223 2.22 -20.43 6.17
CA GLY A 223 2.45 -20.32 4.72
C GLY A 223 1.55 -21.27 3.93
N ASP A 224 2.13 -21.98 2.95
CA ASP A 224 1.39 -22.89 2.08
C ASP A 224 0.76 -24.08 2.84
N ALA A 225 1.25 -24.40 4.04
CA ALA A 225 0.63 -25.40 4.91
C ALA A 225 -0.79 -25.02 5.38
N ALA A 226 -1.17 -23.76 5.28
CA ALA A 226 -2.54 -23.29 5.55
C ALA A 226 -3.51 -23.52 4.39
N LEU A 227 -3.04 -23.91 3.20
CA LEU A 227 -3.90 -24.13 2.04
C LEU A 227 -4.93 -25.23 2.30
N THR A 228 -6.19 -24.99 1.97
CA THR A 228 -7.31 -25.90 2.13
C THR A 228 -8.36 -25.70 1.02
N GLY A 229 -9.46 -26.40 1.08
CA GLY A 229 -10.58 -26.22 0.15
C GLY A 229 -10.58 -27.18 -1.04
N PRO A 230 -11.53 -27.03 -2.00
CA PRO A 230 -11.75 -27.96 -3.08
C PRO A 230 -10.57 -28.06 -4.06
N ILE A 231 -9.86 -26.95 -4.30
CA ILE A 231 -8.67 -26.93 -5.17
C ILE A 231 -7.58 -27.85 -4.59
N VAL A 232 -7.25 -27.71 -3.32
CA VAL A 232 -6.19 -28.48 -2.65
C VAL A 232 -6.54 -29.95 -2.56
N ARG A 233 -7.84 -30.30 -2.39
CA ARG A 233 -8.32 -31.69 -2.40
C ARG A 233 -8.44 -32.29 -3.81
N GLY A 234 -8.29 -31.49 -4.86
CA GLY A 234 -8.48 -31.94 -6.25
C GLY A 234 -9.93 -32.28 -6.57
N ASP A 235 -10.89 -31.57 -5.97
CA ASP A 235 -12.34 -31.77 -6.14
C ASP A 235 -12.82 -31.04 -7.40
N VAL A 236 -12.69 -31.75 -8.53
CA VAL A 236 -12.99 -31.22 -9.88
C VAL A 236 -14.46 -30.84 -10.03
N GLU A 237 -15.39 -31.63 -9.46
CA GLU A 237 -16.82 -31.38 -9.61
C GLU A 237 -17.30 -30.15 -8.85
N THR A 238 -16.83 -29.94 -7.63
CA THR A 238 -17.10 -28.70 -6.88
C THR A 238 -16.54 -27.49 -7.62
N VAL A 239 -15.32 -27.56 -8.16
CA VAL A 239 -14.73 -26.44 -8.92
C VAL A 239 -15.50 -26.16 -10.20
N ARG A 240 -15.96 -27.19 -10.92
CA ARG A 240 -16.80 -27.04 -12.11
C ARG A 240 -18.12 -26.34 -11.79
N ALA A 241 -18.78 -26.69 -10.69
CA ALA A 241 -20.01 -26.04 -10.24
C ALA A 241 -19.75 -24.55 -9.89
N HIS A 242 -18.65 -24.25 -9.20
CA HIS A 242 -18.27 -22.85 -8.92
C HIS A 242 -18.08 -22.05 -10.21
N LEU A 243 -17.36 -22.60 -11.19
CA LEU A 243 -17.11 -21.92 -12.47
C LEU A 243 -18.39 -21.62 -13.22
N ALA A 244 -19.33 -22.58 -13.27
CA ALA A 244 -20.63 -22.42 -13.93
C ALA A 244 -21.48 -21.33 -13.27
N ASP A 245 -21.57 -21.35 -11.93
CA ASP A 245 -22.35 -20.36 -11.19
C ASP A 245 -21.73 -18.97 -11.26
N ILE A 246 -20.42 -18.83 -11.11
CA ILE A 246 -19.73 -17.54 -11.23
C ILE A 246 -19.89 -16.97 -12.64
N ALA A 247 -19.74 -17.81 -13.69
CA ALA A 247 -19.92 -17.36 -15.07
C ALA A 247 -21.34 -16.82 -15.32
N ARG A 248 -22.34 -17.41 -14.68
CA ARG A 248 -23.75 -17.03 -14.83
C ARG A 248 -24.13 -15.79 -14.01
N THR A 249 -23.65 -15.69 -12.74
CA THR A 249 -24.12 -14.66 -11.79
C THR A 249 -23.15 -13.48 -11.64
N SER A 250 -21.86 -13.70 -11.78
CA SER A 250 -20.83 -12.69 -11.58
C SER A 250 -19.66 -12.86 -12.56
N PRO A 251 -19.90 -12.73 -13.87
CA PRO A 251 -18.88 -13.03 -14.90
C PRO A 251 -17.60 -12.19 -14.77
N GLY A 252 -17.69 -10.98 -14.19
CA GLY A 252 -16.53 -10.13 -13.90
C GLY A 252 -15.58 -10.71 -12.85
N THR A 253 -16.02 -11.65 -12.02
CA THR A 253 -15.21 -12.33 -10.99
C THR A 253 -14.52 -13.57 -11.54
N LEU A 254 -14.97 -14.13 -12.65
CA LEU A 254 -14.50 -15.42 -13.18
C LEU A 254 -12.99 -15.41 -13.44
N GLY A 255 -12.47 -14.35 -14.05
CA GLY A 255 -11.04 -14.24 -14.39
C GLY A 255 -10.12 -14.30 -13.16
N SER A 256 -10.45 -13.56 -12.10
CA SER A 256 -9.69 -13.58 -10.84
C SER A 256 -9.83 -14.91 -10.10
N TYR A 257 -11.04 -15.52 -10.10
CA TYR A 257 -11.24 -16.85 -9.52
C TYR A 257 -10.35 -17.90 -10.20
N VAL A 258 -10.34 -17.94 -11.53
CA VAL A 258 -9.52 -18.89 -12.31
C VAL A 258 -8.03 -18.67 -12.06
N ALA A 259 -7.56 -17.40 -12.05
CA ALA A 259 -6.16 -17.09 -11.82
C ALA A 259 -5.69 -17.54 -10.42
N LEU A 260 -6.47 -17.26 -9.39
CA LEU A 260 -6.17 -17.68 -8.02
C LEU A 260 -6.27 -19.19 -7.85
N ALA A 261 -7.27 -19.85 -8.46
CA ALA A 261 -7.40 -21.30 -8.42
C ALA A 261 -6.19 -22.02 -9.04
N ARG A 262 -5.66 -21.51 -10.16
CA ARG A 262 -4.42 -22.02 -10.77
C ARG A 262 -3.21 -21.82 -9.86
N ALA A 263 -3.05 -20.62 -9.29
CA ALA A 263 -1.96 -20.33 -8.36
C ALA A 263 -2.03 -21.25 -7.11
N THR A 264 -3.22 -21.46 -6.57
CA THR A 264 -3.46 -22.38 -5.45
C THR A 264 -3.12 -23.83 -5.80
N ALA A 265 -3.54 -24.31 -6.98
CA ALA A 265 -3.22 -25.66 -7.44
C ALA A 265 -1.69 -25.86 -7.58
N ASN A 266 -0.98 -24.89 -8.17
CA ASN A 266 0.47 -24.95 -8.31
C ASN A 266 1.18 -24.99 -6.95
N ARG A 267 0.79 -24.13 -5.98
CA ARG A 267 1.32 -24.14 -4.63
C ARG A 267 1.05 -25.47 -3.93
N ALA A 268 -0.16 -26.00 -4.03
CA ALA A 268 -0.54 -27.28 -3.43
C ALA A 268 0.23 -28.47 -4.00
N VAL A 269 0.62 -28.44 -5.29
CA VAL A 269 1.51 -29.44 -5.90
C VAL A 269 2.92 -29.33 -5.35
N VAL A 270 3.47 -28.13 -5.27
CA VAL A 270 4.83 -27.89 -4.73
C VAL A 270 4.91 -28.32 -3.25
N ASP A 271 3.87 -28.05 -2.45
CA ASP A 271 3.76 -28.46 -1.05
C ASP A 271 3.40 -29.96 -0.86
N GLY A 272 3.20 -30.73 -1.94
CA GLY A 272 2.90 -32.16 -1.92
C GLY A 272 1.47 -32.52 -1.52
N ARG A 273 0.58 -31.57 -1.34
CA ARG A 273 -0.82 -31.79 -0.93
C ARG A 273 -1.77 -32.13 -2.07
N LEU A 274 -1.41 -31.78 -3.30
CA LEU A 274 -2.18 -32.11 -4.49
C LEU A 274 -1.33 -32.95 -5.45
N LEU A 275 -1.82 -34.13 -5.78
CA LEU A 275 -1.14 -35.00 -6.73
C LEU A 275 -1.12 -34.36 -8.15
N PRO A 276 0.00 -34.42 -8.90
CA PRO A 276 0.11 -33.80 -10.23
C PRO A 276 -1.01 -34.19 -11.20
N LEU A 277 -1.45 -35.45 -11.18
CA LEU A 277 -2.54 -35.91 -12.04
C LEU A 277 -3.89 -35.25 -11.72
N ARG A 278 -4.18 -35.01 -10.43
CA ARG A 278 -5.39 -34.28 -10.02
C ARG A 278 -5.28 -32.79 -10.36
N ALA A 279 -4.10 -32.21 -10.18
CA ALA A 279 -3.84 -30.84 -10.59
C ALA A 279 -4.06 -30.64 -12.11
N ALA A 280 -3.57 -31.55 -12.94
CA ALA A 280 -3.77 -31.48 -14.39
C ALA A 280 -5.26 -31.45 -14.78
N LYS A 281 -6.09 -32.27 -14.12
CA LYS A 281 -7.55 -32.24 -14.34
C LYS A 281 -8.19 -30.90 -13.93
N LEU A 282 -7.79 -30.34 -12.78
CA LEU A 282 -8.25 -29.01 -12.35
C LEU A 282 -7.82 -27.92 -13.33
N VAL A 283 -6.54 -27.92 -13.75
CA VAL A 283 -6.03 -26.92 -14.69
C VAL A 283 -6.77 -27.00 -16.03
N SER A 284 -7.13 -28.20 -16.51
CA SER A 284 -7.93 -28.34 -17.72
C SER A 284 -9.27 -27.62 -17.61
N ILE A 285 -10.08 -27.89 -16.58
CA ILE A 285 -11.38 -27.23 -16.45
C ILE A 285 -11.29 -25.72 -16.18
N LEU A 286 -10.22 -25.27 -15.52
CA LEU A 286 -9.94 -23.85 -15.33
C LEU A 286 -9.55 -23.14 -16.64
N ASN A 287 -8.88 -23.85 -17.56
CA ASN A 287 -8.56 -23.33 -18.89
C ASN A 287 -9.82 -23.19 -19.76
N ASP A 288 -10.69 -24.21 -19.72
CA ASP A 288 -11.91 -24.26 -20.52
C ASP A 288 -12.94 -23.20 -20.08
N ALA A 289 -12.85 -22.72 -18.83
CA ALA A 289 -13.79 -21.74 -18.28
C ALA A 289 -13.58 -20.30 -18.81
N LEU A 290 -12.41 -19.99 -19.37
CA LEU A 290 -12.13 -18.67 -19.94
C LEU A 290 -12.24 -18.75 -21.48
N PRO A 291 -13.06 -17.91 -22.13
CA PRO A 291 -13.12 -17.87 -23.60
C PRO A 291 -11.74 -17.59 -24.19
N ALA A 292 -11.37 -18.30 -25.24
CA ALA A 292 -10.15 -18.08 -25.97
C ALA A 292 -10.10 -16.63 -26.48
N GLY A 293 -9.13 -15.83 -26.00
CA GLY A 293 -8.94 -14.44 -26.41
C GLY A 293 -9.59 -13.37 -25.53
N SER A 294 -10.11 -13.69 -24.35
CA SER A 294 -10.56 -12.64 -23.41
C SER A 294 -9.36 -11.85 -22.90
N PRO A 295 -9.28 -10.52 -23.17
CA PRO A 295 -8.28 -9.69 -22.51
C PRO A 295 -8.58 -9.68 -21.01
N ALA A 296 -7.56 -9.87 -20.20
CA ALA A 296 -7.63 -9.75 -18.74
C ALA A 296 -7.75 -8.26 -18.33
N SER A 297 -8.87 -7.62 -18.66
CA SER A 297 -9.18 -6.27 -18.17
C SER A 297 -10.68 -6.05 -18.12
N PRO A 298 -11.25 -5.80 -16.93
CA PRO A 298 -12.58 -5.24 -16.83
C PRO A 298 -12.57 -3.84 -17.44
N ARG A 299 -13.55 -3.53 -18.28
CA ARG A 299 -13.82 -2.14 -18.69
C ARG A 299 -14.03 -1.33 -17.41
N VAL A 300 -13.23 -0.29 -17.22
CA VAL A 300 -13.47 0.69 -16.17
C VAL A 300 -14.85 1.30 -16.44
N PRO A 301 -15.84 1.16 -15.56
CA PRO A 301 -17.13 1.83 -15.76
C PRO A 301 -16.89 3.34 -15.77
N ALA A 302 -17.41 4.03 -16.77
CA ALA A 302 -17.38 5.48 -16.81
C ALA A 302 -18.08 6.01 -15.55
N HIS A 303 -17.39 6.86 -14.80
CA HIS A 303 -17.95 7.57 -13.65
C HIS A 303 -19.22 8.30 -14.15
N PRO A 304 -20.40 8.17 -13.51
CA PRO A 304 -21.52 9.01 -13.86
C PRO A 304 -21.10 10.46 -13.59
N ALA A 305 -21.12 11.27 -14.64
CA ALA A 305 -20.93 12.69 -14.51
C ALA A 305 -21.96 13.22 -13.52
N THR A 306 -21.50 13.75 -12.39
CA THR A 306 -22.35 14.49 -11.46
C THR A 306 -22.91 15.68 -12.22
N GLY A 307 -24.19 15.59 -12.61
CA GLY A 307 -24.93 16.68 -13.23
C GLY A 307 -24.87 17.88 -12.30
N ARG A 308 -24.30 18.97 -12.79
CA ARG A 308 -24.51 20.29 -12.23
C ARG A 308 -25.97 20.64 -12.54
N GLY A 309 -26.82 20.53 -11.53
CA GLY A 309 -28.12 21.17 -11.52
C GLY A 309 -27.97 22.64 -11.15
N ALA A 310 -28.67 23.47 -11.88
CA ALA A 310 -28.73 24.91 -11.77
C ALA A 310 -29.16 25.41 -10.38
#